data_854871309c5a98aeb4894f1241e069ee
#
_entry.id   854871309c5a98aeb4894f1241e069ee
#
_cell.length_a   1.000
_cell.length_b   1.000
_cell.length_c   1.000
_cell.angle_alpha   90.00
_cell.angle_beta   90.00
_cell.angle_gamma   90.00
#
_symmetry.space_group_name_H-M   'P 1'
#
loop_
_entity.id
_entity.type
_entity.pdbx_description
1 polymer ?
#
loop_
_entity_poly.entity_id
_entity_poly.type
_entity_poly.pdbx_seq_one_letter_code
_entity_poly.pdbx_strand_id
1 'polypeptide(L)'
;MNCQNCHLKAGTKPFGNNYSAVYSTYPKFRSRSASVETIEKRVNDCIQRSLNGKALDSSSREMRAIVAYMKWLGTNVQKGTSPKGVGLVELKFLDRPADPKLGKGAYEAKCVTCHGIDGQGKMAADGKSYTYPPLWGPHSYNIGAGLYRLSRFAGYIKANMPYGTSYLEPQLTDEEAWDIAAYVNSMDRPVKDYSGDWPDSSKKPIDHPFGPYADPFAEQQHKYGPFAEIKSFYKKE
;
A
#
# COMPACT_ATOMS: atom_id res chain seq x y z
N MET A 1 8.26 -8.49 9.45
CA MET A 1 8.37 -7.86 8.10
C MET A 1 9.45 -6.77 8.11
N ASN A 2 9.96 -6.40 6.95
CA ASN A 2 10.90 -5.29 6.78
C ASN A 2 10.50 -4.43 5.54
N CYS A 3 11.22 -3.31 5.33
CA CYS A 3 10.89 -2.38 4.25
C CYS A 3 10.91 -3.03 2.85
N GLN A 4 11.83 -3.96 2.61
CA GLN A 4 11.99 -4.59 1.30
C GLN A 4 10.87 -5.58 0.93
N ASN A 5 10.05 -6.02 1.90
CA ASN A 5 8.89 -6.85 1.60
C ASN A 5 7.83 -6.11 0.77
N CYS A 6 7.80 -4.75 0.84
CA CYS A 6 6.90 -3.91 0.06
C CYS A 6 7.63 -2.96 -0.91
N HIS A 7 8.84 -2.52 -0.55
CA HIS A 7 9.68 -1.63 -1.36
C HIS A 7 10.72 -2.46 -2.12
N LEU A 8 10.28 -3.06 -3.22
CA LEU A 8 11.02 -4.09 -3.94
C LEU A 8 12.35 -3.57 -4.52
N LYS A 9 13.35 -4.47 -4.63
CA LYS A 9 14.71 -4.14 -5.06
C LYS A 9 15.28 -2.94 -4.29
N ALA A 10 15.21 -3.00 -2.96
CA ALA A 10 15.64 -1.93 -2.06
C ALA A 10 14.99 -0.56 -2.39
N GLY A 11 13.76 -0.56 -2.86
CA GLY A 11 13.01 0.66 -3.22
C GLY A 11 13.38 1.25 -4.59
N THR A 12 13.96 0.46 -5.49
CA THR A 12 14.31 0.91 -6.85
C THR A 12 13.43 0.30 -7.95
N LYS A 13 12.62 -0.76 -7.65
CA LYS A 13 11.77 -1.38 -8.66
C LYS A 13 10.68 -0.40 -9.11
N PRO A 14 10.52 -0.15 -10.44
CA PRO A 14 9.41 0.65 -10.94
C PRO A 14 8.06 0.07 -10.50
N PHE A 15 7.16 0.93 -10.02
CA PHE A 15 5.84 0.59 -9.46
C PHE A 15 5.85 -0.43 -8.29
N GLY A 16 7.03 -0.70 -7.73
CA GLY A 16 7.22 -1.53 -6.53
C GLY A 16 7.44 -0.71 -5.26
N ASN A 17 6.67 0.36 -5.06
CA ASN A 17 6.87 1.35 -3.99
C ASN A 17 8.27 1.99 -4.04
N ASN A 18 8.66 2.46 -5.20
CA ASN A 18 9.96 3.06 -5.47
C ASN A 18 10.22 4.32 -4.61
N TYR A 19 11.45 4.49 -4.14
CA TYR A 19 11.86 5.61 -3.27
C TYR A 19 12.39 6.85 -4.01
N SER A 20 12.64 6.78 -5.32
CA SER A 20 13.38 7.83 -6.04
C SER A 20 12.77 9.23 -5.93
N ALA A 21 11.43 9.36 -5.79
CA ALA A 21 10.78 10.65 -5.62
C ALA A 21 10.59 11.10 -4.16
N VAL A 22 11.00 10.32 -3.17
CA VAL A 22 10.79 10.70 -1.77
C VAL A 22 11.53 11.98 -1.45
N TYR A 23 12.83 12.05 -1.72
CA TYR A 23 13.63 13.24 -1.44
C TYR A 23 13.21 14.45 -2.27
N SER A 24 12.78 14.25 -3.51
CA SER A 24 12.34 15.35 -4.38
C SER A 24 11.01 15.98 -3.96
N THR A 25 10.11 15.18 -3.37
CA THR A 25 8.73 15.61 -3.08
C THR A 25 8.48 15.97 -1.62
N TYR A 26 9.36 15.61 -0.70
CA TYR A 26 9.22 15.98 0.72
C TYR A 26 10.13 17.17 1.09
N PRO A 27 9.78 18.01 2.11
CA PRO A 27 8.54 17.92 2.87
C PRO A 27 7.31 18.28 2.02
N LYS A 28 6.13 17.69 2.35
CA LYS A 28 4.89 18.02 1.65
C LYS A 28 3.66 17.93 2.55
N PHE A 29 2.62 18.69 2.20
CA PHE A 29 1.33 18.58 2.85
C PHE A 29 0.69 17.22 2.59
N ARG A 30 0.12 16.63 3.66
CA ARG A 30 -0.59 15.35 3.61
C ARG A 30 -1.98 15.51 4.22
N SER A 31 -3.02 15.28 3.41
CA SER A 31 -4.41 15.39 3.87
C SER A 31 -4.72 14.43 5.02
N ARG A 32 -4.07 13.26 5.09
CA ARG A 32 -4.29 12.30 6.17
C ARG A 32 -3.98 12.88 7.56
N SER A 33 -2.93 13.64 7.69
CA SER A 33 -2.54 14.29 8.96
C SER A 33 -2.89 15.76 9.01
N ALA A 34 -3.45 16.33 7.92
CA ALA A 34 -3.69 17.75 7.72
C ALA A 34 -2.46 18.63 8.05
N SER A 35 -1.26 18.13 7.77
CA SER A 35 0.00 18.79 8.11
C SER A 35 1.08 18.61 7.05
N VAL A 36 2.11 19.46 7.10
CA VAL A 36 3.32 19.28 6.32
C VAL A 36 4.17 18.18 6.97
N GLU A 37 4.41 17.10 6.26
CA GLU A 37 5.19 15.96 6.74
C GLU A 37 6.62 16.00 6.19
N THR A 38 7.59 15.66 7.06
CA THR A 38 8.97 15.40 6.69
C THR A 38 9.17 13.94 6.22
N ILE A 39 10.37 13.61 5.74
CA ILE A 39 10.72 12.22 5.38
C ILE A 39 10.67 11.33 6.62
N GLU A 40 11.20 11.79 7.76
CA GLU A 40 11.22 11.06 9.02
C GLU A 40 9.80 10.72 9.50
N LYS A 41 8.89 11.68 9.45
CA LYS A 41 7.48 11.45 9.76
C LYS A 41 6.88 10.41 8.83
N ARG A 42 7.16 10.49 7.52
CA ARG A 42 6.69 9.52 6.53
C ARG A 42 7.25 8.12 6.75
N VAL A 43 8.52 8.00 7.13
CA VAL A 43 9.16 6.72 7.48
C VAL A 43 8.48 6.11 8.71
N ASN A 44 8.27 6.91 9.76
CA ASN A 44 7.60 6.45 10.98
C ASN A 44 6.15 6.03 10.72
N ASP A 45 5.43 6.71 9.85
CA ASP A 45 4.10 6.27 9.42
C ASP A 45 4.14 4.87 8.77
N CYS A 46 5.15 4.58 7.96
CA CYS A 46 5.32 3.24 7.39
C CYS A 46 5.69 2.20 8.45
N ILE A 47 6.59 2.54 9.38
CA ILE A 47 7.00 1.62 10.47
C ILE A 47 5.79 1.27 11.33
N GLN A 48 5.00 2.27 11.74
CA GLN A 48 3.85 2.05 12.63
C GLN A 48 2.65 1.39 11.94
N ARG A 49 2.50 1.54 10.63
CA ARG A 49 1.34 1.04 9.86
C ARG A 49 1.68 -0.20 9.03
N SER A 50 2.64 -0.08 8.13
CA SER A 50 2.97 -1.17 7.20
C SER A 50 3.82 -2.26 7.85
N LEU A 51 4.59 -1.95 8.88
CA LEU A 51 5.36 -2.92 9.65
C LEU A 51 4.73 -3.24 11.01
N ASN A 52 3.64 -2.56 11.38
CA ASN A 52 2.98 -2.67 12.68
C ASN A 52 3.97 -2.56 13.87
N GLY A 53 4.97 -1.68 13.71
CA GLY A 53 6.09 -1.50 14.64
C GLY A 53 5.99 -0.21 15.46
N LYS A 54 7.07 0.11 16.16
CA LYS A 54 7.21 1.33 16.95
C LYS A 54 8.02 2.36 16.17
N ALA A 55 7.62 3.64 16.28
CA ALA A 55 8.35 4.75 15.66
C ALA A 55 9.81 4.79 16.14
N LEU A 56 10.71 5.16 15.24
CA LEU A 56 12.10 5.50 15.56
C LEU A 56 12.16 6.95 16.06
N ASP A 57 13.11 7.22 16.95
CA ASP A 57 13.52 8.60 17.21
C ASP A 57 14.03 9.24 15.92
N SER A 58 13.54 10.45 15.60
CA SER A 58 13.92 11.17 14.38
C SER A 58 15.41 11.52 14.33
N SER A 59 16.08 11.61 15.48
CA SER A 59 17.51 11.86 15.61
C SER A 59 18.36 10.59 15.65
N SER A 60 17.75 9.39 15.66
CA SER A 60 18.45 8.12 15.75
C SER A 60 19.38 7.88 14.55
N ARG A 61 20.41 7.06 14.76
CA ARG A 61 21.33 6.66 13.69
C ARG A 61 20.60 5.95 12.56
N GLU A 62 19.64 5.09 12.90
CA GLU A 62 18.83 4.31 11.97
C GLU A 62 17.98 5.23 11.09
N MET A 63 17.30 6.22 11.69
CA MET A 63 16.50 7.18 10.92
C MET A 63 17.38 8.00 9.99
N ARG A 64 18.52 8.51 10.47
CA ARG A 64 19.45 9.24 9.61
C ARG A 64 19.97 8.40 8.45
N ALA A 65 20.26 7.11 8.67
CA ALA A 65 20.69 6.20 7.60
C ALA A 65 19.60 5.99 6.55
N ILE A 66 18.33 5.80 6.98
CA ILE A 66 17.19 5.66 6.07
C ILE A 66 17.00 6.94 5.23
N VAL A 67 17.03 8.10 5.86
CA VAL A 67 16.89 9.39 5.16
C VAL A 67 18.04 9.64 4.18
N ALA A 68 19.28 9.33 4.59
CA ALA A 68 20.45 9.44 3.72
C ALA A 68 20.35 8.53 2.49
N TYR A 69 19.85 7.29 2.68
CA TYR A 69 19.59 6.37 1.58
C TYR A 69 18.54 6.90 0.60
N MET A 70 17.42 7.42 1.09
CA MET A 70 16.37 8.02 0.26
C MET A 70 16.87 9.26 -0.49
N LYS A 71 17.71 10.07 0.16
CA LYS A 71 18.38 11.21 -0.46
C LYS A 71 19.29 10.77 -1.60
N TRP A 72 20.13 9.76 -1.34
CA TRP A 72 21.04 9.21 -2.34
C TRP A 72 20.30 8.67 -3.57
N LEU A 73 19.22 7.89 -3.38
CA LEU A 73 18.38 7.40 -4.49
C LEU A 73 17.72 8.53 -5.28
N GLY A 74 17.41 9.64 -4.66
CA GLY A 74 16.76 10.80 -5.28
C GLY A 74 17.73 11.89 -5.76
N THR A 75 19.06 11.68 -5.73
CA THR A 75 20.05 12.72 -6.01
C THR A 75 19.85 13.39 -7.38
N ASN A 76 19.53 12.61 -8.40
CA ASN A 76 19.34 13.09 -9.77
C ASN A 76 17.88 13.41 -10.12
N VAL A 77 16.98 13.43 -9.14
CA VAL A 77 15.58 13.75 -9.36
C VAL A 77 15.32 15.21 -9.04
N GLN A 78 14.84 15.96 -10.03
CA GLN A 78 14.54 17.39 -9.87
C GLN A 78 13.51 17.59 -8.73
N LYS A 79 13.77 18.59 -7.89
CA LYS A 79 12.90 18.93 -6.76
C LYS A 79 11.45 19.20 -7.22
N GLY A 80 10.49 18.63 -6.53
CA GLY A 80 9.07 18.73 -6.85
C GLY A 80 8.56 17.78 -7.94
N THR A 81 9.45 16.96 -8.55
CA THR A 81 9.06 16.02 -9.61
C THR A 81 9.01 14.57 -9.13
N SER A 82 8.30 13.75 -9.90
CA SER A 82 8.21 12.29 -9.70
C SER A 82 8.52 11.58 -11.02
N PRO A 83 9.62 10.83 -11.13
CA PRO A 83 9.92 10.06 -12.33
C PRO A 83 8.86 8.99 -12.61
N LYS A 84 8.77 8.56 -13.87
CA LYS A 84 7.94 7.41 -14.26
C LYS A 84 8.35 6.17 -13.48
N GLY A 85 7.38 5.41 -12.99
CA GLY A 85 7.63 4.21 -12.18
C GLY A 85 7.65 4.46 -10.66
N VAL A 86 7.48 5.70 -10.23
CA VAL A 86 7.24 6.02 -8.82
C VAL A 86 5.78 5.72 -8.46
N GLY A 87 5.56 5.27 -7.23
CA GLY A 87 4.23 4.92 -6.75
C GLY A 87 3.79 3.52 -7.14
N LEU A 88 2.53 3.37 -7.52
CA LEU A 88 1.90 2.10 -7.91
C LEU A 88 1.16 2.29 -9.23
N VAL A 89 0.94 1.20 -9.96
CA VAL A 89 0.09 1.22 -11.15
C VAL A 89 -1.34 1.60 -10.72
N GLU A 90 -1.97 2.46 -11.49
CA GLU A 90 -3.38 2.80 -11.33
C GLU A 90 -4.19 1.96 -12.33
N LEU A 91 -5.04 1.08 -11.80
CA LEU A 91 -5.93 0.25 -12.58
C LEU A 91 -7.25 0.98 -12.83
N LYS A 92 -7.91 0.64 -13.95
CA LYS A 92 -9.31 1.05 -14.14
C LYS A 92 -10.19 0.45 -13.06
N PHE A 93 -11.19 1.20 -12.62
CA PHE A 93 -12.19 0.67 -11.72
C PHE A 93 -13.02 -0.38 -12.44
N LEU A 94 -13.40 -1.42 -11.71
CA LEU A 94 -14.38 -2.39 -12.18
C LEU A 94 -15.78 -1.78 -12.19
N ASP A 95 -16.62 -2.23 -13.10
CA ASP A 95 -18.04 -1.87 -13.16
C ASP A 95 -18.88 -2.63 -12.11
N ARG A 96 -18.26 -3.54 -11.38
CA ARG A 96 -18.79 -4.32 -10.27
C ARG A 96 -17.95 -4.13 -9.01
N PRO A 97 -18.45 -4.52 -7.83
CA PRO A 97 -17.59 -4.70 -6.65
C PRO A 97 -16.51 -5.73 -6.92
N ALA A 98 -15.32 -5.54 -6.35
CA ALA A 98 -14.32 -6.58 -6.27
C ALA A 98 -14.80 -7.71 -5.34
N ASP A 99 -14.62 -8.96 -5.76
CA ASP A 99 -15.21 -10.12 -5.11
C ASP A 99 -14.17 -10.97 -4.37
N PRO A 100 -14.19 -11.00 -3.03
CA PRO A 100 -13.30 -11.83 -2.25
C PRO A 100 -13.39 -13.34 -2.56
N LYS A 101 -14.53 -13.84 -3.04
CA LYS A 101 -14.71 -15.27 -3.39
C LYS A 101 -13.96 -15.61 -4.67
N LEU A 102 -14.09 -14.76 -5.70
CA LEU A 102 -13.29 -14.90 -6.94
C LEU A 102 -11.81 -14.73 -6.64
N GLY A 103 -11.48 -13.73 -5.80
CA GLY A 103 -10.12 -13.49 -5.34
C GLY A 103 -9.48 -14.67 -4.61
N LYS A 104 -10.26 -15.42 -3.82
CA LYS A 104 -9.79 -16.64 -3.16
C LYS A 104 -9.31 -17.66 -4.18
N GLY A 105 -10.10 -17.97 -5.20
CA GLY A 105 -9.73 -18.94 -6.23
C GLY A 105 -8.46 -18.52 -6.99
N ALA A 106 -8.36 -17.24 -7.37
CA ALA A 106 -7.16 -16.70 -8.02
C ALA A 106 -5.93 -16.71 -7.10
N TYR A 107 -6.11 -16.43 -5.80
CA TYR A 107 -5.05 -16.52 -4.78
C TYR A 107 -4.54 -17.96 -4.64
N GLU A 108 -5.44 -18.93 -4.51
CA GLU A 108 -5.09 -20.33 -4.40
C GLU A 108 -4.29 -20.82 -5.62
N ALA A 109 -4.66 -20.37 -6.80
CA ALA A 109 -3.98 -20.76 -8.05
C ALA A 109 -2.59 -20.09 -8.22
N LYS A 110 -2.39 -18.86 -7.75
CA LYS A 110 -1.23 -18.04 -8.14
C LYS A 110 -0.36 -17.53 -6.99
N CYS A 111 -0.81 -17.61 -5.74
CA CYS A 111 -0.14 -16.93 -4.60
C CYS A 111 0.32 -17.91 -3.50
N VAL A 112 -0.39 -19.02 -3.33
CA VAL A 112 -0.20 -19.99 -2.23
C VAL A 112 1.22 -20.54 -2.16
N THR A 113 1.86 -20.82 -3.30
CA THR A 113 3.23 -21.37 -3.36
C THR A 113 4.24 -20.54 -2.56
N CYS A 114 4.08 -19.22 -2.54
CA CYS A 114 4.98 -18.33 -1.83
C CYS A 114 4.40 -17.85 -0.48
N HIS A 115 3.10 -17.50 -0.45
CA HIS A 115 2.48 -16.87 0.71
C HIS A 115 1.73 -17.83 1.64
N GLY A 116 1.64 -19.12 1.28
CA GLY A 116 0.89 -20.12 2.05
C GLY A 116 -0.62 -20.01 1.85
N ILE A 117 -1.33 -21.11 2.09
CA ILE A 117 -2.81 -21.13 2.05
C ILE A 117 -3.41 -20.29 3.17
N ASP A 118 -2.68 -20.15 4.28
CA ASP A 118 -3.02 -19.37 5.45
C ASP A 118 -2.53 -17.90 5.34
N GLY A 119 -1.83 -17.54 4.26
CA GLY A 119 -1.30 -16.21 4.03
C GLY A 119 -0.20 -15.76 4.97
N GLN A 120 0.38 -16.67 5.76
CA GLN A 120 1.43 -16.33 6.73
C GLN A 120 2.82 -16.20 6.11
N GLY A 121 2.97 -16.47 4.82
CA GLY A 121 4.22 -16.34 4.11
C GLY A 121 5.25 -17.41 4.50
N LYS A 122 6.52 -17.09 4.27
CA LYS A 122 7.62 -18.01 4.57
C LYS A 122 8.77 -17.26 5.22
N MET A 123 9.15 -17.70 6.42
CA MET A 123 10.34 -17.20 7.11
C MET A 123 11.60 -17.55 6.33
N ALA A 124 12.59 -16.70 6.38
CA ALA A 124 13.94 -16.97 5.91
C ALA A 124 14.67 -17.92 6.88
N ALA A 125 15.80 -18.48 6.44
CA ALA A 125 16.59 -19.41 7.24
C ALA A 125 17.13 -18.81 8.56
N ASP A 126 17.23 -17.46 8.63
CA ASP A 126 17.67 -16.75 9.83
C ASP A 126 16.59 -16.72 10.95
N GLY A 127 15.38 -17.18 10.68
CA GLY A 127 14.25 -17.15 11.62
C GLY A 127 13.81 -15.74 12.06
N LYS A 128 14.33 -14.67 11.43
CA LYS A 128 14.09 -13.27 11.81
C LYS A 128 13.44 -12.45 10.70
N SER A 129 13.67 -12.82 9.46
CA SER A 129 13.14 -12.13 8.30
C SER A 129 12.18 -13.03 7.52
N TYR A 130 11.43 -12.44 6.59
CA TYR A 130 10.56 -13.19 5.68
C TYR A 130 11.16 -13.23 4.28
N THR A 131 11.27 -14.44 3.72
CA THR A 131 11.50 -14.62 2.28
C THR A 131 10.26 -14.17 1.51
N TYR A 132 9.08 -14.60 1.95
CA TYR A 132 7.78 -14.14 1.47
C TYR A 132 6.96 -13.63 2.65
N PRO A 133 6.53 -12.36 2.65
CA PRO A 133 5.89 -11.77 3.81
C PRO A 133 4.48 -12.32 4.05
N PRO A 134 3.98 -12.26 5.31
CA PRO A 134 2.59 -12.52 5.60
C PRO A 134 1.71 -11.44 4.98
N LEU A 135 0.56 -11.84 4.42
CA LEU A 135 -0.38 -10.96 3.76
C LEU A 135 -1.54 -10.57 4.68
N TRP A 136 -1.82 -11.36 5.72
CA TRP A 136 -2.81 -11.10 6.75
C TRP A 136 -2.37 -11.74 8.08
N GLY A 137 -3.21 -11.68 9.12
CA GLY A 137 -2.88 -12.20 10.44
C GLY A 137 -1.95 -11.30 11.25
N PRO A 138 -1.51 -11.74 12.43
CA PRO A 138 -0.88 -10.90 13.45
C PRO A 138 0.48 -10.30 13.05
N HIS A 139 1.15 -10.90 12.08
CA HIS A 139 2.48 -10.47 11.63
C HIS A 139 2.47 -9.65 10.33
N SER A 140 1.29 -9.33 9.80
CA SER A 140 1.10 -8.53 8.59
C SER A 140 1.02 -7.03 8.90
N TYR A 141 0.84 -6.21 7.87
CA TYR A 141 0.54 -4.79 8.02
C TYR A 141 -0.82 -4.58 8.69
N ASN A 142 -0.96 -3.49 9.43
CA ASN A 142 -2.23 -3.19 10.12
C ASN A 142 -3.23 -2.44 9.22
N ILE A 143 -4.45 -2.27 9.73
CA ILE A 143 -5.56 -1.62 8.99
C ILE A 143 -5.28 -0.16 8.58
N GLY A 144 -4.32 0.51 9.20
CA GLY A 144 -3.90 1.87 8.84
C GLY A 144 -2.86 1.93 7.71
N ALA A 145 -2.41 0.79 7.18
CA ALA A 145 -1.41 0.73 6.12
C ALA A 145 -1.98 1.20 4.77
N GLY A 146 -1.12 1.80 3.94
CA GLY A 146 -1.52 2.27 2.61
C GLY A 146 -2.00 1.15 1.69
N LEU A 147 -1.46 -0.06 1.80
CA LEU A 147 -1.86 -1.23 1.03
C LEU A 147 -3.18 -1.86 1.53
N TYR A 148 -3.73 -1.42 2.66
CA TYR A 148 -5.09 -1.82 3.05
C TYR A 148 -6.17 -1.14 2.20
N ARG A 149 -5.83 -0.09 1.46
CA ARG A 149 -6.70 0.47 0.43
C ARG A 149 -6.69 -0.41 -0.81
N LEU A 150 -7.87 -0.76 -1.28
CA LEU A 150 -8.06 -1.76 -2.33
C LEU A 150 -7.34 -1.41 -3.63
N SER A 151 -7.50 -0.16 -4.13
CA SER A 151 -6.85 0.31 -5.35
C SER A 151 -5.32 0.26 -5.28
N ARG A 152 -4.78 0.52 -4.07
CA ARG A 152 -3.32 0.53 -3.87
C ARG A 152 -2.77 -0.89 -3.87
N PHE A 153 -3.48 -1.83 -3.25
CA PHE A 153 -3.04 -3.22 -3.23
C PHE A 153 -3.22 -3.88 -4.60
N ALA A 154 -4.35 -3.67 -5.28
CA ALA A 154 -4.57 -4.16 -6.65
C ALA A 154 -3.47 -3.67 -7.61
N GLY A 155 -3.16 -2.37 -7.62
CA GLY A 155 -2.08 -1.83 -8.44
C GLY A 155 -0.70 -2.35 -8.08
N TYR A 156 -0.45 -2.62 -6.78
CA TYR A 156 0.82 -3.22 -6.34
C TYR A 156 0.99 -4.64 -6.86
N ILE A 157 -0.01 -5.51 -6.67
CA ILE A 157 0.10 -6.92 -7.08
C ILE A 157 0.09 -7.06 -8.61
N LYS A 158 -0.66 -6.25 -9.33
CA LYS A 158 -0.65 -6.25 -10.81
C LYS A 158 0.74 -6.06 -11.40
N ALA A 159 1.51 -5.13 -10.85
CA ALA A 159 2.84 -4.80 -11.37
C ALA A 159 3.97 -5.69 -10.82
N ASN A 160 3.72 -6.45 -9.73
CA ASN A 160 4.80 -7.06 -8.98
C ASN A 160 4.60 -8.53 -8.65
N MET A 161 3.40 -9.09 -8.78
CA MET A 161 3.06 -10.46 -8.39
C MET A 161 2.35 -11.20 -9.53
N PRO A 162 2.55 -12.53 -9.62
CA PRO A 162 3.49 -13.39 -8.88
C PRO A 162 4.96 -12.99 -9.05
N TYR A 163 5.87 -13.63 -8.29
CA TYR A 163 7.31 -13.38 -8.41
C TYR A 163 7.78 -13.49 -9.85
N GLY A 164 8.61 -12.57 -10.29
CA GLY A 164 9.06 -12.47 -11.68
C GLY A 164 8.23 -11.50 -12.55
N THR A 165 7.04 -11.09 -12.10
CA THR A 165 6.20 -10.11 -12.81
C THR A 165 6.86 -8.73 -12.87
N SER A 166 6.64 -8.03 -13.98
CA SER A 166 6.93 -6.61 -14.14
C SER A 166 5.67 -5.85 -14.58
N TYR A 167 5.71 -4.53 -14.48
CA TYR A 167 4.61 -3.68 -14.97
C TYR A 167 4.46 -3.70 -16.50
N LEU A 168 5.49 -4.14 -17.22
CA LEU A 168 5.47 -4.30 -18.68
C LEU A 168 4.86 -5.64 -19.10
N GLU A 169 5.00 -6.66 -18.25
CA GLU A 169 4.53 -8.02 -18.48
C GLU A 169 3.77 -8.53 -17.26
N PRO A 170 2.57 -7.99 -17.00
CA PRO A 170 1.76 -8.41 -15.86
C PRO A 170 1.15 -9.81 -16.12
N GLN A 171 1.21 -10.68 -15.11
CA GLN A 171 0.66 -12.03 -15.18
C GLN A 171 -0.79 -12.14 -14.68
N LEU A 172 -1.29 -11.10 -14.01
CA LEU A 172 -2.67 -11.02 -13.56
C LEU A 172 -3.49 -10.18 -14.54
N THR A 173 -4.76 -10.52 -14.76
CA THR A 173 -5.71 -9.57 -15.34
C THR A 173 -6.00 -8.44 -14.36
N ASP A 174 -6.64 -7.35 -14.79
CA ASP A 174 -7.04 -6.28 -13.88
C ASP A 174 -8.09 -6.79 -12.87
N GLU A 175 -9.05 -7.58 -13.33
CA GLU A 175 -10.06 -8.20 -12.49
C GLU A 175 -9.46 -9.12 -11.43
N GLU A 176 -8.54 -10.02 -11.81
CA GLU A 176 -7.82 -10.86 -10.85
C GLU A 176 -7.08 -10.03 -9.80
N ALA A 177 -6.44 -8.93 -10.21
CA ALA A 177 -5.74 -8.06 -9.26
C ALA A 177 -6.68 -7.41 -8.26
N TRP A 178 -7.86 -6.93 -8.70
CA TRP A 178 -8.88 -6.37 -7.82
C TRP A 178 -9.47 -7.42 -6.87
N ASP A 179 -9.84 -8.59 -7.39
CA ASP A 179 -10.49 -9.65 -6.62
C ASP A 179 -9.52 -10.27 -5.60
N ILE A 180 -8.24 -10.54 -5.98
CA ILE A 180 -7.20 -10.97 -5.04
C ILE A 180 -6.98 -9.92 -3.94
N ALA A 181 -6.93 -8.64 -4.30
CA ALA A 181 -6.81 -7.56 -3.32
C ALA A 181 -7.99 -7.54 -2.35
N ALA A 182 -9.21 -7.77 -2.84
CA ALA A 182 -10.41 -7.88 -2.01
C ALA A 182 -10.34 -9.08 -1.06
N TYR A 183 -9.90 -10.24 -1.54
CA TYR A 183 -9.72 -11.43 -0.71
C TYR A 183 -8.69 -11.19 0.40
N VAL A 184 -7.49 -10.73 0.07
CA VAL A 184 -6.43 -10.50 1.06
C VAL A 184 -6.83 -9.43 2.08
N ASN A 185 -7.50 -8.36 1.64
CA ASN A 185 -7.95 -7.28 2.54
C ASN A 185 -9.25 -7.59 3.29
N SER A 186 -9.92 -8.71 3.00
CA SER A 186 -11.03 -9.21 3.83
C SER A 186 -10.58 -9.98 5.06
N MET A 187 -9.32 -10.41 5.11
CA MET A 187 -8.76 -11.21 6.19
C MET A 187 -8.37 -10.35 7.40
N ASP A 188 -8.42 -10.97 8.59
CA ASP A 188 -8.05 -10.33 9.85
C ASP A 188 -6.59 -9.89 9.88
N ARG A 189 -6.34 -8.76 10.51
CA ARG A 189 -5.01 -8.17 10.68
C ARG A 189 -4.95 -7.26 11.89
N PRO A 190 -3.75 -6.81 12.33
CA PRO A 190 -3.62 -5.94 13.48
C PRO A 190 -4.43 -4.65 13.34
N VAL A 191 -5.09 -4.27 14.40
CA VAL A 191 -5.85 -3.01 14.47
C VAL A 191 -4.90 -1.87 14.83
N LYS A 192 -5.16 -0.71 14.26
CA LYS A 192 -4.49 0.56 14.59
C LYS A 192 -5.54 1.62 14.82
N ASP A 193 -5.33 2.43 15.85
CA ASP A 193 -6.10 3.66 16.01
C ASP A 193 -5.78 4.63 14.85
N TYR A 194 -6.83 5.05 14.16
CA TYR A 194 -6.81 6.00 13.05
C TYR A 194 -7.75 7.18 13.24
N SER A 195 -8.23 7.40 14.48
CA SER A 195 -9.17 8.46 14.83
C SER A 195 -8.67 9.86 14.47
N GLY A 196 -7.34 10.06 14.49
CA GLY A 196 -6.70 11.29 14.02
C GLY A 196 -6.43 11.36 12.51
N ASP A 197 -6.75 10.32 11.74
CA ASP A 197 -6.54 10.31 10.30
C ASP A 197 -7.70 11.03 9.59
N TRP A 198 -7.38 11.84 8.58
CA TRP A 198 -8.34 12.51 7.73
C TRP A 198 -9.28 13.45 8.49
N PRO A 199 -8.74 14.49 9.20
CA PRO A 199 -9.57 15.47 9.92
C PRO A 199 -10.60 16.14 9.00
N ASP A 200 -10.24 16.33 7.72
CA ASP A 200 -11.16 16.70 6.65
C ASP A 200 -11.55 15.42 5.88
N SER A 201 -12.74 14.91 6.15
CA SER A 201 -13.25 13.69 5.52
C SER A 201 -13.45 13.83 4.01
N SER A 202 -13.64 15.05 3.47
CA SER A 202 -13.75 15.31 2.02
C SER A 202 -12.45 15.00 1.26
N LYS A 203 -11.31 14.99 1.95
CA LYS A 203 -10.00 14.66 1.39
C LYS A 203 -9.62 13.19 1.58
N LYS A 204 -10.52 12.40 2.15
CA LYS A 204 -10.32 10.96 2.30
C LYS A 204 -10.37 10.28 0.92
N PRO A 205 -9.47 9.32 0.64
CA PRO A 205 -9.55 8.57 -0.62
C PRO A 205 -10.86 7.79 -0.75
N ILE A 206 -11.41 7.75 -1.94
CA ILE A 206 -12.71 7.09 -2.23
C ILE A 206 -12.73 5.59 -1.92
N ASP A 207 -11.59 4.94 -1.84
CA ASP A 207 -11.41 3.53 -1.46
C ASP A 207 -10.86 3.37 -0.03
N HIS A 208 -11.09 4.36 0.84
CA HIS A 208 -10.73 4.23 2.25
C HIS A 208 -11.79 3.38 2.97
N PRO A 209 -11.41 2.25 3.60
CA PRO A 209 -12.37 1.24 4.05
C PRO A 209 -13.10 1.58 5.36
N PHE A 210 -12.89 2.77 5.92
CA PHE A 210 -13.50 3.16 7.20
C PHE A 210 -14.06 4.58 7.13
N GLY A 211 -15.28 4.75 7.66
CA GLY A 211 -15.92 6.05 7.86
C GLY A 211 -15.20 6.94 8.92
N PRO A 212 -15.73 8.12 9.23
CA PRO A 212 -16.84 8.77 8.51
C PRO A 212 -16.46 9.20 7.08
N TYR A 213 -17.45 9.30 6.20
CA TYR A 213 -17.30 9.81 4.83
C TYR A 213 -17.99 11.15 4.67
N ALA A 214 -17.58 11.93 3.68
CA ALA A 214 -18.23 13.20 3.29
C ALA A 214 -19.26 12.99 2.16
N ASP A 215 -19.55 11.77 1.80
CA ASP A 215 -20.48 11.35 0.75
C ASP A 215 -21.51 10.37 1.31
N PRO A 216 -22.60 10.07 0.58
CA PRO A 216 -23.67 9.21 1.06
C PRO A 216 -23.46 7.71 0.84
N PHE A 217 -22.31 7.30 0.29
CA PHE A 217 -22.06 5.90 -0.05
C PHE A 217 -21.72 5.05 1.18
N ALA A 218 -22.14 3.78 1.13
CA ALA A 218 -21.91 2.85 2.22
C ALA A 218 -20.44 2.44 2.34
N GLU A 219 -19.98 2.12 3.57
CA GLU A 219 -18.63 1.63 3.85
C GLU A 219 -18.26 0.43 2.97
N GLN A 220 -19.20 -0.48 2.72
CA GLN A 220 -18.99 -1.62 1.84
C GLN A 220 -18.60 -1.21 0.41
N GLN A 221 -19.18 -0.12 -0.11
CA GLN A 221 -18.81 0.41 -1.42
C GLN A 221 -17.44 1.08 -1.42
N HIS A 222 -17.07 1.79 -0.34
CA HIS A 222 -15.72 2.30 -0.16
C HIS A 222 -14.67 1.20 0.00
N LYS A 223 -15.06 0.04 0.52
CA LYS A 223 -14.15 -1.08 0.73
C LYS A 223 -13.93 -1.92 -0.54
N TYR A 224 -14.97 -2.14 -1.34
CA TYR A 224 -14.91 -3.08 -2.46
C TYR A 224 -15.31 -2.50 -3.82
N GLY A 225 -15.83 -1.28 -3.86
CA GLY A 225 -16.40 -0.68 -5.07
C GLY A 225 -17.89 -1.04 -5.26
N PRO A 226 -18.47 -0.73 -6.44
CA PRO A 226 -17.82 -0.06 -7.58
C PRO A 226 -17.52 1.41 -7.27
N PHE A 227 -16.33 1.87 -7.67
CA PHE A 227 -15.84 3.20 -7.26
C PHE A 227 -16.22 4.33 -8.22
N ALA A 228 -16.77 4.01 -9.41
CA ALA A 228 -17.05 5.01 -10.43
C ALA A 228 -18.07 6.06 -9.97
N GLU A 229 -19.11 5.63 -9.25
CA GLU A 229 -20.15 6.52 -8.71
C GLU A 229 -19.59 7.45 -7.65
N ILE A 230 -18.80 6.93 -6.70
CA ILE A 230 -18.13 7.74 -5.67
C ILE A 230 -17.22 8.78 -6.33
N LYS A 231 -16.42 8.37 -7.34
CA LYS A 231 -15.56 9.28 -8.09
C LYS A 231 -16.35 10.36 -8.82
N SER A 232 -17.51 10.02 -9.34
CA SER A 232 -18.38 10.96 -10.05
C SER A 232 -19.01 11.97 -9.11
N PHE A 233 -19.34 11.58 -7.88
CA PHE A 233 -19.84 12.47 -6.84
C PHE A 233 -18.85 13.62 -6.56
N TYR A 234 -17.57 13.28 -6.32
CA TYR A 234 -16.52 14.27 -6.04
C TYR A 234 -16.01 15.06 -7.26
N LYS A 235 -16.42 14.72 -8.48
CA LYS A 235 -16.06 15.52 -9.67
C LYS A 235 -17.08 16.62 -9.99
N LYS A 236 -18.26 16.56 -9.36
CA LYS A 236 -19.35 17.54 -9.59
C LYS A 236 -19.25 18.76 -8.67
N GLU A 237 -18.34 18.72 -7.70
CA GLU A 237 -17.98 19.84 -6.83
C GLU A 237 -16.69 20.53 -7.35
#